data_a6d7d295419890ff4420d7ca48cb8f0d
#
_entry.id   a6d7d295419890ff4420d7ca48cb8f0d
#
_cell.length_a   1.000
_cell.length_b   1.000
_cell.length_c   1.000
_cell.angle_alpha   90.00
_cell.angle_beta   90.00
_cell.angle_gamma   90.00
#
_symmetry.space_group_name_H-M   'P 1'
#
loop_
_entity.id
_entity.type
_entity.pdbx_description
1 polymer ?
#
loop_
_entity_poly.entity_id
_entity_poly.type
_entity_poly.pdbx_seq_one_letter_code
_entity_poly.pdbx_strand_id
1 'polypeptide(L)'
;MRNWYRFTCSVAALGLTFAFAVTAFADDTGFPAPTGDPAFVPAGAKLERLFDGGCMLTEGVAAGHNGMIYFSDITFTKFCKDPSGKYLQAGNIWQYNPQTGQTTIFRSPSGMANGIKFDREGNMMTALGADYGGRMLVKTDM
;
A
#
# COMPACT_ATOMS: atom_id res chain seq x y z
N MET A 1 -61.42 54.82 11.64
CA MET A 1 -59.98 55.02 11.72
C MET A 1 -59.39 53.71 12.27
N ARG A 2 -58.81 52.85 11.41
CA ARG A 2 -58.23 51.56 11.84
C ARG A 2 -56.70 51.63 11.66
N ASN A 3 -55.95 51.67 12.77
CA ASN A 3 -54.49 51.62 12.77
C ASN A 3 -54.04 50.20 12.55
N TRP A 4 -53.21 49.98 11.50
CA TRP A 4 -52.53 48.75 11.22
C TRP A 4 -51.08 48.87 11.72
N TYR A 5 -50.77 48.14 12.77
CA TYR A 5 -49.37 47.96 13.20
C TYR A 5 -48.72 46.86 12.35
N ARG A 6 -47.68 47.24 11.62
CA ARG A 6 -46.81 46.25 10.92
C ARG A 6 -45.73 45.82 11.92
N PHE A 7 -45.79 44.53 12.28
CA PHE A 7 -44.69 43.89 12.97
C PHE A 7 -43.65 43.39 11.92
N THR A 8 -42.46 43.96 11.92
CA THR A 8 -41.30 43.48 11.18
C THR A 8 -40.59 42.45 12.04
N CYS A 9 -40.68 41.19 11.66
CA CYS A 9 -39.93 40.11 12.29
C CYS A 9 -38.52 40.07 11.65
N SER A 10 -37.51 40.49 12.38
CA SER A 10 -36.12 40.33 11.97
C SER A 10 -35.65 38.94 12.35
N VAL A 11 -35.44 38.07 11.35
CA VAL A 11 -34.82 36.76 11.53
C VAL A 11 -33.31 36.97 11.50
N ALA A 12 -32.67 36.90 12.65
CA ALA A 12 -31.22 36.82 12.75
C ALA A 12 -30.78 35.36 12.42
N ALA A 13 -30.20 35.17 11.26
CA ALA A 13 -29.58 33.91 10.89
C ALA A 13 -28.22 33.78 11.62
N LEU A 14 -28.17 32.97 12.67
CA LEU A 14 -26.91 32.53 13.27
C LEU A 14 -26.27 31.52 12.35
N GLY A 15 -25.26 31.93 11.59
CA GLY A 15 -24.41 31.02 10.81
C GLY A 15 -23.47 30.25 11.74
N LEU A 16 -23.79 28.99 12.01
CA LEU A 16 -22.87 28.07 12.67
C LEU A 16 -21.81 27.64 11.64
N THR A 17 -20.63 28.22 11.68
CA THR A 17 -19.45 27.74 10.95
C THR A 17 -18.90 26.53 11.72
N PHE A 18 -19.19 25.33 11.23
CA PHE A 18 -18.48 24.14 11.67
C PHE A 18 -17.05 24.17 11.10
N ALA A 19 -16.10 24.54 11.94
CA ALA A 19 -14.70 24.31 11.67
C ALA A 19 -14.43 22.81 11.84
N PHE A 20 -14.34 22.07 10.74
CA PHE A 20 -13.78 20.73 10.77
C PHE A 20 -12.30 20.86 11.13
N ALA A 21 -11.97 20.58 12.38
CA ALA A 21 -10.60 20.32 12.76
C ALA A 21 -10.19 19.02 12.07
N VAL A 22 -9.46 19.12 10.95
CA VAL A 22 -8.71 18.00 10.41
C VAL A 22 -7.63 17.71 11.43
N THR A 23 -7.88 16.75 12.30
CA THR A 23 -6.82 16.15 13.13
C THR A 23 -5.90 15.46 12.15
N ALA A 24 -4.79 16.09 11.82
CA ALA A 24 -3.66 15.42 11.23
C ALA A 24 -3.24 14.35 12.26
N PHE A 25 -3.61 13.10 12.00
CA PHE A 25 -3.01 11.99 12.70
C PHE A 25 -1.52 12.07 12.40
N ALA A 26 -0.73 12.37 13.40
CA ALA A 26 0.72 12.18 13.32
C ALA A 26 0.89 10.68 13.08
N ASP A 27 1.28 10.32 11.86
CA ASP A 27 1.61 8.96 11.49
C ASP A 27 2.92 8.62 12.20
N ASP A 28 2.81 8.12 13.42
CA ASP A 28 3.95 7.61 14.19
C ASP A 28 4.28 6.22 13.67
N THR A 29 4.82 6.15 12.46
CA THR A 29 5.30 4.89 11.87
C THR A 29 6.49 4.33 12.62
N GLY A 30 7.07 5.10 13.56
CA GLY A 30 8.30 4.76 14.26
C GLY A 30 9.56 4.78 13.36
N PHE A 31 9.41 5.20 12.09
CA PHE A 31 10.55 5.32 11.18
C PHE A 31 11.14 6.72 11.23
N PRO A 32 12.48 6.84 11.14
CA PRO A 32 13.11 8.15 10.98
C PRO A 32 12.69 8.78 9.64
N ALA A 33 12.66 10.11 9.60
CA ALA A 33 12.40 10.81 8.34
C ALA A 33 13.47 10.41 7.30
N PRO A 34 13.06 10.16 6.04
CA PRO A 34 14.01 9.82 4.99
C PRO A 34 14.93 11.02 4.70
N THR A 35 16.20 10.73 4.44
CA THR A 35 17.20 11.73 4.07
C THR A 35 17.79 11.41 2.71
N GLY A 36 18.19 12.43 1.95
CA GLY A 36 18.78 12.25 0.63
C GLY A 36 18.86 13.55 -0.14
N ASP A 37 19.15 13.44 -1.44
CA ASP A 37 19.14 14.58 -2.36
C ASP A 37 17.73 15.18 -2.46
N PRO A 38 17.56 16.50 -2.24
CA PRO A 38 16.27 17.16 -2.30
C PRO A 38 15.51 17.01 -3.64
N ALA A 39 16.21 16.68 -4.72
CA ALA A 39 15.59 16.39 -6.01
C ALA A 39 14.79 15.08 -6.00
N PHE A 40 15.10 14.14 -5.10
CA PHE A 40 14.47 12.83 -4.98
C PHE A 40 13.72 12.65 -3.67
N VAL A 41 14.20 13.28 -2.60
CA VAL A 41 13.59 13.22 -1.26
C VAL A 41 13.17 14.63 -0.88
N PRO A 42 11.93 15.04 -1.20
CA PRO A 42 11.46 16.39 -0.91
C PRO A 42 11.41 16.68 0.60
N ALA A 43 11.53 17.96 0.95
CA ALA A 43 11.40 18.38 2.34
C ALA A 43 10.04 17.93 2.93
N GLY A 44 10.07 17.32 4.09
CA GLY A 44 8.88 16.79 4.75
C GLY A 44 8.41 15.42 4.25
N ALA A 45 9.21 14.73 3.41
CA ALA A 45 8.94 13.34 3.04
C ALA A 45 8.83 12.46 4.30
N LYS A 46 7.90 11.51 4.25
CA LYS A 46 7.65 10.55 5.34
C LYS A 46 7.69 9.13 4.79
N LEU A 47 8.06 8.19 5.65
CA LEU A 47 7.88 6.77 5.37
C LEU A 47 6.51 6.36 5.90
N GLU A 48 5.77 5.62 5.09
CA GLU A 48 4.48 5.05 5.43
C GLU A 48 4.58 3.53 5.42
N ARG A 49 4.06 2.88 6.45
CA ARG A 49 3.97 1.43 6.49
C ARG A 49 2.72 0.99 5.72
N LEU A 50 2.93 0.46 4.52
CA LEU A 50 1.83 -0.01 3.68
C LEU A 50 1.41 -1.45 3.99
N PHE A 51 2.32 -2.26 4.55
CA PHE A 51 2.07 -3.66 4.88
C PHE A 51 3.03 -4.16 5.97
N ASP A 52 2.51 -4.95 6.90
CA ASP A 52 3.27 -5.59 7.97
C ASP A 52 2.77 -7.02 8.26
N GLY A 53 2.42 -7.77 7.24
CA GLY A 53 1.78 -9.09 7.29
C GLY A 53 2.58 -10.22 7.96
N GLY A 54 3.63 -9.92 8.69
CA GLY A 54 4.44 -10.90 9.41
C GLY A 54 5.40 -11.71 8.55
N CYS A 55 5.59 -11.31 7.30
CA CYS A 55 6.60 -11.88 6.42
C CYS A 55 7.97 -11.27 6.73
N MET A 56 9.04 -12.07 6.61
CA MET A 56 10.33 -11.71 7.19
C MET A 56 11.33 -11.12 6.19
N LEU A 57 11.21 -11.43 4.90
CA LEU A 57 12.18 -11.02 3.89
C LEU A 57 11.47 -10.54 2.64
N THR A 58 11.06 -9.28 2.65
CA THR A 58 10.47 -8.64 1.49
C THR A 58 11.54 -8.10 0.56
N GLU A 59 11.41 -8.39 -0.73
CA GLU A 59 12.36 -8.05 -1.77
C GLU A 59 11.66 -7.65 -3.06
N GLY A 60 12.44 -7.26 -4.07
CA GLY A 60 12.04 -7.19 -5.47
C GLY A 60 10.73 -6.49 -5.77
N VAL A 61 10.56 -5.22 -5.32
CA VAL A 61 9.36 -4.44 -5.57
C VAL A 61 9.29 -3.93 -7.01
N ALA A 62 8.10 -4.01 -7.63
CA ALA A 62 7.83 -3.45 -8.97
C ALA A 62 6.39 -2.98 -9.10
N ALA A 63 6.18 -1.87 -9.84
CA ALA A 63 4.86 -1.42 -10.24
C ALA A 63 4.43 -2.14 -11.53
N GLY A 64 3.26 -2.75 -11.52
CA GLY A 64 2.64 -3.34 -12.70
C GLY A 64 1.91 -2.31 -13.55
N HIS A 65 1.66 -2.63 -14.82
CA HIS A 65 0.92 -1.76 -15.75
C HIS A 65 -0.55 -1.56 -15.35
N ASN A 66 -1.07 -2.42 -14.48
CA ASN A 66 -2.41 -2.34 -13.90
C ASN A 66 -2.51 -1.39 -12.68
N GLY A 67 -1.43 -0.68 -12.35
CA GLY A 67 -1.38 0.24 -11.20
C GLY A 67 -1.19 -0.44 -9.84
N MET A 68 -1.07 -1.77 -9.80
CA MET A 68 -0.76 -2.50 -8.57
C MET A 68 0.74 -2.51 -8.32
N ILE A 69 1.13 -2.66 -7.06
CA ILE A 69 2.53 -2.83 -6.65
C ILE A 69 2.72 -4.28 -6.23
N TYR A 70 3.74 -4.91 -6.78
CA TYR A 70 4.10 -6.29 -6.48
C TYR A 70 5.43 -6.33 -5.75
N PHE A 71 5.52 -7.19 -4.75
CA PHE A 71 6.77 -7.42 -4.03
C PHE A 71 6.88 -8.88 -3.63
N SER A 72 8.08 -9.38 -3.65
CA SER A 72 8.38 -10.75 -3.27
C SER A 72 8.67 -10.85 -1.78
N ASP A 73 8.43 -12.03 -1.26
CA ASP A 73 8.78 -12.47 0.08
C ASP A 73 9.40 -13.84 -0.03
N ILE A 74 10.69 -13.92 0.24
CA ILE A 74 11.47 -15.16 0.12
C ILE A 74 11.46 -16.01 1.39
N THR A 75 10.55 -15.73 2.31
CA THR A 75 10.51 -16.36 3.63
C THR A 75 10.19 -17.84 3.57
N PHE A 76 10.79 -18.58 4.48
CA PHE A 76 10.38 -19.95 4.79
C PHE A 76 9.02 -19.97 5.49
N THR A 77 8.20 -20.90 5.12
CA THR A 77 6.76 -21.01 5.38
C THR A 77 6.29 -20.84 6.82
N LYS A 78 7.12 -21.17 7.81
CA LYS A 78 6.73 -21.12 9.23
C LYS A 78 6.54 -19.71 9.79
N PHE A 79 6.94 -18.69 9.07
CA PHE A 79 6.86 -17.29 9.52
C PHE A 79 5.75 -16.50 8.85
N CYS A 80 5.23 -16.98 7.73
CA CYS A 80 4.18 -16.31 6.97
C CYS A 80 2.92 -17.16 6.93
N LYS A 81 1.78 -16.55 7.20
CA LYS A 81 0.47 -17.19 7.14
C LYS A 81 -0.45 -16.39 6.23
N ASP A 82 -1.33 -17.08 5.54
CA ASP A 82 -2.44 -16.45 4.83
C ASP A 82 -3.51 -15.92 5.83
N PRO A 83 -4.52 -15.19 5.38
CA PRO A 83 -5.59 -14.70 6.25
C PRO A 83 -6.38 -15.79 6.98
N SER A 84 -6.33 -17.06 6.51
CA SER A 84 -6.93 -18.20 7.18
C SER A 84 -6.05 -18.80 8.29
N GLY A 85 -4.81 -18.28 8.45
CA GLY A 85 -3.83 -18.76 9.41
C GLY A 85 -3.01 -19.95 8.94
N LYS A 86 -3.17 -20.38 7.67
CA LYS A 86 -2.38 -21.47 7.07
C LYS A 86 -0.99 -20.94 6.68
N TYR A 87 0.03 -21.77 6.95
CA TYR A 87 1.40 -21.43 6.55
C TYR A 87 1.55 -21.43 5.02
N LEU A 88 2.18 -20.37 4.52
CA LEU A 88 2.47 -20.21 3.10
C LEU A 88 3.75 -20.97 2.73
N GLN A 89 3.82 -21.51 1.52
CA GLN A 89 4.93 -22.37 1.11
C GLN A 89 5.96 -21.60 0.27
N ALA A 90 7.23 -21.82 0.57
CA ALA A 90 8.40 -21.44 -0.25
C ALA A 90 8.32 -20.07 -0.89
N GLY A 91 8.05 -19.07 -0.07
CA GLY A 91 7.93 -17.67 -0.50
C GLY A 91 6.61 -17.33 -1.17
N ASN A 92 6.38 -16.03 -1.31
CA ASN A 92 5.16 -15.45 -1.89
C ASN A 92 5.51 -14.31 -2.82
N ILE A 93 4.60 -13.99 -3.72
CA ILE A 93 4.49 -12.66 -4.33
C ILE A 93 3.22 -12.03 -3.79
N TRP A 94 3.37 -10.87 -3.19
CA TRP A 94 2.27 -10.03 -2.72
C TRP A 94 1.89 -9.02 -3.78
N GLN A 95 0.62 -8.62 -3.75
CA GLN A 95 0.07 -7.54 -4.54
C GLN A 95 -0.55 -6.51 -3.60
N TYR A 96 -0.08 -5.29 -3.65
CA TYR A 96 -0.65 -4.14 -2.95
C TYR A 96 -1.46 -3.29 -3.92
N ASN A 97 -2.66 -2.91 -3.52
CA ASN A 97 -3.52 -2.00 -4.27
C ASN A 97 -3.43 -0.60 -3.63
N PRO A 98 -2.79 0.39 -4.29
CA PRO A 98 -2.67 1.74 -3.75
C PRO A 98 -3.99 2.49 -3.60
N GLN A 99 -5.03 2.09 -4.32
CA GLN A 99 -6.34 2.76 -4.25
C GLN A 99 -7.15 2.32 -3.03
N THR A 100 -6.98 1.09 -2.58
CA THR A 100 -7.74 0.52 -1.47
C THR A 100 -6.91 0.32 -0.20
N GLY A 101 -5.58 0.39 -0.31
CA GLY A 101 -4.64 0.07 0.77
C GLY A 101 -4.57 -1.43 1.10
N GLN A 102 -5.18 -2.30 0.30
CA GLN A 102 -5.22 -3.73 0.56
C GLN A 102 -4.02 -4.45 -0.03
N THR A 103 -3.45 -5.36 0.75
CA THR A 103 -2.42 -6.31 0.30
C THR A 103 -2.98 -7.71 0.29
N THR A 104 -2.78 -8.42 -0.83
CA THR A 104 -3.23 -9.80 -1.03
C THR A 104 -2.10 -10.65 -1.60
N ILE A 105 -2.22 -11.97 -1.48
CA ILE A 105 -1.27 -12.88 -2.10
C ILE A 105 -1.60 -12.97 -3.60
N PHE A 106 -0.63 -12.61 -4.43
CA PHE A 106 -0.72 -12.79 -5.88
C PHE A 106 -0.36 -14.20 -6.30
N ARG A 107 0.74 -14.74 -5.74
CA ARG A 107 1.22 -16.11 -6.03
C ARG A 107 1.88 -16.75 -4.82
N SER A 108 1.45 -17.98 -4.52
CA SER A 108 2.07 -18.86 -3.52
C SER A 108 1.92 -20.32 -3.93
N PRO A 109 2.98 -21.15 -3.88
CA PRO A 109 4.38 -20.78 -3.63
C PRO A 109 4.96 -19.92 -4.77
N SER A 110 5.88 -19.05 -4.43
CA SER A 110 6.53 -18.19 -5.45
C SER A 110 7.81 -18.80 -6.04
N GLY A 111 8.28 -19.90 -5.50
CA GLY A 111 9.60 -20.44 -5.83
C GLY A 111 10.72 -19.56 -5.27
N MET A 112 10.54 -18.99 -4.10
CA MET A 112 11.48 -18.02 -3.50
C MET A 112 11.82 -16.89 -4.48
N ALA A 113 10.79 -16.34 -5.12
CA ALA A 113 10.93 -15.20 -6.01
C ALA A 113 11.61 -14.04 -5.29
N ASN A 114 12.58 -13.42 -5.95
CA ASN A 114 13.29 -12.25 -5.47
C ASN A 114 13.01 -11.05 -6.39
N GLY A 115 13.79 -10.87 -7.46
CA GLY A 115 13.61 -9.77 -8.40
C GLY A 115 12.32 -9.86 -9.20
N ILE A 116 11.58 -8.76 -9.28
CA ILE A 116 10.39 -8.61 -10.12
C ILE A 116 10.58 -7.44 -11.08
N LYS A 117 10.23 -7.63 -12.36
CA LYS A 117 10.14 -6.59 -13.38
C LYS A 117 8.96 -6.88 -14.30
N PHE A 118 8.46 -5.83 -14.95
CA PHE A 118 7.45 -5.98 -16.00
C PHE A 118 8.07 -5.69 -17.35
N ASP A 119 7.73 -6.50 -18.36
CA ASP A 119 8.09 -6.25 -19.74
C ASP A 119 7.19 -5.16 -20.36
N ARG A 120 7.44 -4.82 -21.63
CA ARG A 120 6.67 -3.75 -22.32
C ARG A 120 5.20 -4.12 -22.55
N GLU A 121 4.92 -5.40 -22.62
CA GLU A 121 3.59 -5.98 -22.79
C GLU A 121 2.83 -6.07 -21.46
N GLY A 122 3.49 -5.79 -20.33
CA GLY A 122 2.90 -5.83 -18.99
C GLY A 122 3.00 -7.18 -18.30
N ASN A 123 3.73 -8.16 -18.86
CA ASN A 123 3.94 -9.44 -18.22
C ASN A 123 4.99 -9.35 -17.12
N MET A 124 4.80 -10.12 -16.07
CA MET A 124 5.72 -10.17 -14.94
C MET A 124 6.89 -11.10 -15.21
N MET A 125 8.10 -10.56 -15.13
CA MET A 125 9.36 -11.32 -15.15
C MET A 125 9.85 -11.47 -13.72
N THR A 126 10.10 -12.73 -13.29
CA THR A 126 10.47 -13.03 -11.90
C THR A 126 11.71 -13.93 -11.86
N ALA A 127 12.72 -13.51 -11.11
CA ALA A 127 13.88 -14.32 -10.80
C ALA A 127 13.57 -15.25 -9.62
N LEU A 128 13.59 -16.55 -9.85
CA LEU A 128 13.33 -17.55 -8.81
C LEU A 128 14.60 -17.96 -8.09
N GLY A 129 14.48 -18.15 -6.76
CA GLY A 129 15.59 -18.43 -5.87
C GLY A 129 16.18 -19.84 -6.00
N ALA A 130 17.31 -20.03 -5.30
CA ALA A 130 18.21 -21.16 -5.51
C ALA A 130 17.62 -22.54 -5.19
N ASP A 131 17.06 -22.72 -3.99
CA ASP A 131 16.77 -24.08 -3.48
C ASP A 131 15.37 -24.58 -3.84
N TYR A 132 14.40 -23.68 -3.90
CA TYR A 132 12.98 -24.02 -4.15
C TYR A 132 12.46 -23.48 -5.47
N GLY A 133 13.21 -22.61 -6.15
CA GLY A 133 12.79 -21.94 -7.38
C GLY A 133 13.42 -22.46 -8.65
N GLY A 134 14.36 -23.42 -8.55
CA GLY A 134 15.02 -24.00 -9.72
C GLY A 134 16.00 -23.07 -10.42
N ARG A 135 16.38 -21.93 -9.82
CA ARG A 135 17.40 -20.99 -10.34
C ARG A 135 17.08 -20.50 -11.75
N MET A 136 15.90 -20.00 -12.00
CA MET A 136 15.44 -19.65 -13.34
C MET A 136 14.79 -18.27 -13.37
N LEU A 137 14.70 -17.69 -14.56
CA LEU A 137 13.86 -16.55 -14.85
C LEU A 137 12.54 -17.06 -15.46
N VAL A 138 11.42 -16.65 -14.91
CA VAL A 138 10.10 -17.03 -15.41
C VAL A 138 9.30 -15.80 -15.83
N LYS A 139 8.48 -15.99 -16.86
CA LYS A 139 7.49 -15.02 -17.31
C LYS A 139 6.11 -15.49 -16.83
N THR A 140 5.33 -14.56 -16.30
CA THR A 140 3.91 -14.74 -15.98
C THR A 140 3.11 -13.77 -16.83
N ASP A 141 2.21 -14.30 -17.65
CA ASP A 141 1.24 -13.49 -18.40
C ASP A 141 0.21 -12.92 -17.41
N MET A 142 -0.07 -11.59 -17.51
CA MET A 142 -0.85 -10.81 -16.53
C MET A 142 -2.26 -10.50 -17.02
#